data_4c177da1fe6795164d167123cbc476ad
#
_entry.id   4c177da1fe6795164d167123cbc476ad
#
_cell.length_a   1.000
_cell.length_b   1.000
_cell.length_c   1.000
_cell.angle_alpha   90.00
_cell.angle_beta   90.00
_cell.angle_gamma   90.00
#
_symmetry.space_group_name_H-M   'P 1'
#
loop_
_entity.id
_entity.type
_entity.pdbx_description
1 polymer ?
#
loop_
_entity_poly.entity_id
_entity_poly.type
_entity_poly.pdbx_seq_one_letter_code
_entity_poly.pdbx_strand_id
1 'polypeptide(L)'
;MGFQFQINPDVQFEHREDLLKKSAQCIPPLLRENVYTYDIVDLVKDEQKLEGIGTVSKNVELSSLPMRKGDRVILDFQTHHVGYFSIDIHSVGSPMDAPLMLQVRFAEVAAELAHTSEEYDGWLSKSWIQEEMVHIDVLPYRLALPRRYAFRFVELTVLDTSPKWQAVFSAPKIEKVSSADEKNRIARQFDDPMLQSIYDAGIRTLQDCMMDVFEDGPKRDRRLWLGDLRLQALANYASFKQNDLVKRCLYLFGAMTTTEGKISANVFTLPAPIPDDTFLFDYSLFFIDTLYDYLQEEDDQELLDDLFETARLQMDLSLRYVDEGGKLALTDAYPVFIDWSNSFDKSTAGQAVMIYTLRRFIWLAGQKGMDPAFYEHMLEKMEAYARTSLWDEERGLFGSCGEYNIASQVWMVLADIFPQEKSSQIMKRMIETLFPIRNIA
;
A
#
# COMPACT_ATOMS: atom_id res chain seq x y z
N MET A 1 -5.14 -13.95 17.93
CA MET A 1 -3.88 -13.34 18.44
C MET A 1 -3.62 -12.06 17.69
N GLY A 2 -3.25 -10.98 18.41
CA GLY A 2 -2.96 -9.70 17.79
C GLY A 2 -1.66 -9.77 16.98
N PHE A 3 -1.59 -9.01 15.88
CA PHE A 3 -0.33 -8.78 15.18
C PHE A 3 0.68 -8.16 16.15
N GLN A 4 1.82 -8.81 16.32
CA GLN A 4 2.94 -8.29 17.10
C GLN A 4 4.10 -8.08 16.15
N PHE A 5 4.77 -6.92 16.29
CA PHE A 5 6.01 -6.69 15.58
C PHE A 5 7.05 -7.73 16.03
N GLN A 6 7.61 -8.45 15.07
CA GLN A 6 8.68 -9.39 15.32
C GLN A 6 9.98 -8.59 15.42
N ILE A 7 10.80 -8.92 16.42
CA ILE A 7 12.19 -8.47 16.51
C ILE A 7 13.01 -9.76 16.50
N ASN A 8 13.73 -10.00 15.42
CA ASN A 8 14.48 -11.22 15.19
C ASN A 8 15.98 -10.92 15.04
N PRO A 9 16.70 -10.56 16.12
CA PRO A 9 18.09 -10.12 16.05
C PRO A 9 19.06 -11.21 15.56
N ASP A 10 18.63 -12.47 15.63
CA ASP A 10 19.44 -13.63 15.20
C ASP A 10 19.22 -14.00 13.72
N VAL A 11 18.32 -13.33 13.02
CA VAL A 11 18.06 -13.58 11.60
C VAL A 11 19.22 -13.05 10.77
N GLN A 12 19.79 -13.90 9.95
CA GLN A 12 20.83 -13.55 9.00
C GLN A 12 20.31 -13.62 7.58
N PHE A 13 20.62 -12.60 6.79
CA PHE A 13 20.24 -12.53 5.39
C PHE A 13 21.45 -12.75 4.48
N GLU A 14 21.21 -13.42 3.38
CA GLU A 14 22.14 -13.49 2.26
C GLU A 14 21.79 -12.37 1.27
N HIS A 15 22.83 -11.79 0.66
CA HIS A 15 22.65 -10.75 -0.35
C HIS A 15 23.24 -11.24 -1.67
N ARG A 16 22.37 -11.48 -2.64
CA ARG A 16 22.76 -11.85 -4.00
C ARG A 16 23.02 -10.59 -4.82
N GLU A 17 24.29 -10.21 -4.92
CA GLU A 17 24.76 -9.01 -5.63
C GLU A 17 24.39 -8.98 -7.11
N ASP A 18 24.30 -10.14 -7.75
CA ASP A 18 23.84 -10.29 -9.14
C ASP A 18 22.39 -9.81 -9.32
N LEU A 19 21.48 -10.24 -8.44
CA LEU A 19 20.08 -9.85 -8.46
C LEU A 19 19.88 -8.40 -8.02
N LEU A 20 20.64 -7.91 -7.04
CA LEU A 20 20.62 -6.49 -6.65
C LEU A 20 21.03 -5.59 -7.82
N LYS A 21 22.02 -5.97 -8.63
CA LYS A 21 22.40 -5.25 -9.85
C LYS A 21 21.28 -5.27 -10.90
N LYS A 22 20.63 -6.42 -11.10
CA LYS A 22 19.47 -6.53 -12.01
C LYS A 22 18.31 -5.65 -11.54
N SER A 23 18.01 -5.65 -10.24
CA SER A 23 16.99 -4.78 -9.66
C SER A 23 17.28 -3.29 -9.88
N ALA A 24 18.56 -2.90 -9.77
CA ALA A 24 18.97 -1.51 -9.99
C ALA A 24 18.83 -1.07 -11.46
N GLN A 25 18.96 -1.98 -12.41
CA GLN A 25 18.76 -1.70 -13.85
C GLN A 25 17.29 -1.45 -14.19
N CYS A 26 16.38 -1.96 -13.37
CA CYS A 26 14.93 -1.80 -13.55
C CYS A 26 14.34 -0.61 -12.76
N ILE A 27 15.17 0.27 -12.17
CA ILE A 27 14.68 1.49 -11.50
C ILE A 27 14.07 2.42 -12.54
N PRO A 28 12.76 2.73 -12.46
CA PRO A 28 12.13 3.64 -13.38
C PRO A 28 12.55 5.09 -13.10
N PRO A 29 12.55 5.98 -14.11
CA PRO A 29 12.72 7.41 -13.88
C PRO A 29 11.53 7.97 -13.10
N LEU A 30 11.79 8.79 -12.10
CA LEU A 30 10.75 9.56 -11.43
C LEU A 30 10.37 10.78 -12.25
N LEU A 31 9.14 10.79 -12.72
CA LEU A 31 8.55 11.91 -13.45
C LEU A 31 8.14 12.99 -12.44
N ARG A 32 8.29 14.27 -12.85
CA ARG A 32 7.99 15.43 -12.02
C ARG A 32 7.04 16.36 -12.76
N GLU A 33 5.98 16.76 -12.07
CA GLU A 33 4.97 17.67 -12.58
C GLU A 33 4.68 18.76 -11.54
N ASN A 34 4.52 20.01 -12.02
CA ASN A 34 4.19 21.12 -11.14
C ASN A 34 2.68 21.36 -11.11
N VAL A 35 2.10 21.39 -9.91
CA VAL A 35 0.70 21.72 -9.67
C VAL A 35 0.63 23.08 -8.99
N TYR A 36 -0.20 23.97 -9.55
CA TYR A 36 -0.41 25.35 -9.08
C TYR A 36 -1.86 25.66 -8.74
N THR A 37 -2.79 24.77 -9.12
CA THR A 37 -4.22 24.99 -8.90
C THR A 37 -4.58 24.62 -7.47
N TYR A 38 -5.21 25.55 -6.76
CA TYR A 38 -5.72 25.37 -5.41
C TYR A 38 -6.90 26.29 -5.15
N ASP A 39 -7.71 25.93 -4.18
CA ASP A 39 -8.75 26.76 -3.58
C ASP A 39 -8.38 27.11 -2.13
N ILE A 40 -8.78 28.27 -1.65
CA ILE A 40 -8.74 28.61 -0.22
C ILE A 40 -10.05 28.13 0.39
N VAL A 41 -9.98 27.37 1.48
CA VAL A 41 -11.16 26.76 2.10
C VAL A 41 -11.19 26.98 3.61
N ASP A 42 -12.40 26.91 4.19
CA ASP A 42 -12.62 26.74 5.63
C ASP A 42 -13.20 25.35 5.91
N LEU A 43 -12.91 24.82 7.09
CA LEU A 43 -13.55 23.60 7.59
C LEU A 43 -14.98 23.91 8.03
N VAL A 44 -15.90 23.04 7.66
CA VAL A 44 -17.32 23.14 8.03
C VAL A 44 -17.84 21.77 8.49
N LYS A 45 -18.92 21.77 9.27
CA LYS A 45 -19.63 20.53 9.59
C LYS A 45 -20.35 20.02 8.34
N ASP A 46 -20.13 18.76 7.99
CA ASP A 46 -20.79 18.08 6.88
C ASP A 46 -20.93 16.59 7.21
N GLU A 47 -22.11 16.18 7.64
CA GLU A 47 -22.41 14.80 8.09
C GLU A 47 -22.23 13.75 6.98
N GLN A 48 -22.09 14.16 5.70
CA GLN A 48 -21.84 13.25 4.58
C GLN A 48 -20.36 13.00 4.35
N LYS A 49 -19.48 13.67 5.07
CA LYS A 49 -18.01 13.54 4.98
C LYS A 49 -17.44 12.78 6.16
N LEU A 50 -16.20 12.33 5.99
CA LEU A 50 -15.46 11.63 7.03
C LEU A 50 -15.43 12.47 8.32
N GLU A 51 -15.75 11.86 9.45
CA GLU A 51 -15.86 12.49 10.78
C GLU A 51 -16.77 13.72 10.83
N GLY A 52 -17.68 13.87 9.86
CA GLY A 52 -18.59 15.00 9.80
C GLY A 52 -17.91 16.33 9.43
N ILE A 53 -16.73 16.29 8.80
CA ILE A 53 -15.93 17.46 8.42
C ILE A 53 -15.84 17.58 6.90
N GLY A 54 -16.35 18.68 6.38
CA GLY A 54 -16.24 19.10 4.98
C GLY A 54 -15.47 20.41 4.85
N THR A 55 -15.45 20.95 3.63
CA THR A 55 -14.84 22.24 3.30
C THR A 55 -15.79 23.13 2.53
N VAL A 56 -15.64 24.46 2.72
CA VAL A 56 -16.31 25.49 1.90
C VAL A 56 -15.26 26.43 1.30
N SER A 57 -15.35 26.66 0.00
CA SER A 57 -14.41 27.53 -0.71
C SER A 57 -14.64 29.01 -0.33
N LYS A 58 -13.50 29.72 -0.17
CA LYS A 58 -13.46 31.18 -0.01
C LYS A 58 -13.05 31.81 -1.34
N ASN A 59 -13.83 32.76 -1.81
CA ASN A 59 -13.48 33.51 -3.02
C ASN A 59 -12.53 34.67 -2.68
N VAL A 60 -11.29 34.33 -2.25
CA VAL A 60 -10.23 35.30 -1.91
C VAL A 60 -8.92 34.84 -2.51
N GLU A 61 -8.03 35.78 -2.76
CA GLU A 61 -6.68 35.51 -3.21
C GLU A 61 -5.70 35.38 -2.03
N LEU A 62 -4.86 34.36 -2.02
CA LEU A 62 -3.87 34.14 -0.94
C LEU A 62 -2.97 35.33 -0.71
N SER A 63 -2.50 35.97 -1.79
CA SER A 63 -1.65 37.18 -1.76
C SER A 63 -2.35 38.41 -1.18
N SER A 64 -3.67 38.41 -1.06
CA SER A 64 -4.44 39.49 -0.44
C SER A 64 -4.72 39.30 1.05
N LEU A 65 -4.18 38.23 1.67
CA LEU A 65 -4.42 37.86 3.06
C LEU A 65 -3.14 38.11 3.92
N PRO A 66 -2.92 39.33 4.47
CA PRO A 66 -1.88 39.53 5.45
C PRO A 66 -2.18 38.78 6.74
N MET A 67 -1.26 37.92 7.19
CA MET A 67 -1.44 37.04 8.34
C MET A 67 -0.52 37.44 9.47
N ARG A 68 -1.05 37.46 10.69
CA ARG A 68 -0.36 37.70 11.95
C ARG A 68 -0.46 36.48 12.87
N LYS A 69 0.16 36.57 14.02
CA LYS A 69 0.10 35.54 15.08
C LYS A 69 -1.34 35.03 15.28
N GLY A 70 -1.52 33.72 15.17
CA GLY A 70 -2.78 33.01 15.34
C GLY A 70 -3.62 32.87 14.07
N ASP A 71 -3.28 33.60 13.00
CA ASP A 71 -4.01 33.46 11.72
C ASP A 71 -3.59 32.17 11.01
N ARG A 72 -4.59 31.55 10.34
CA ARG A 72 -4.40 30.33 9.54
C ARG A 72 -5.11 30.44 8.21
N VAL A 73 -4.60 29.70 7.22
CA VAL A 73 -5.25 29.52 5.91
C VAL A 73 -5.08 28.06 5.48
N ILE A 74 -6.12 27.53 4.85
CA ILE A 74 -6.12 26.16 4.31
C ILE A 74 -6.21 26.22 2.79
N LEU A 75 -5.28 25.57 2.12
CA LEU A 75 -5.22 25.39 0.68
C LEU A 75 -5.72 23.98 0.32
N ASP A 76 -6.72 23.85 -0.53
CA ASP A 76 -7.22 22.60 -1.11
C ASP A 76 -6.71 22.47 -2.54
N PHE A 77 -5.83 21.53 -2.81
CA PHE A 77 -5.31 21.23 -4.14
C PHE A 77 -6.24 20.33 -4.96
N GLN A 78 -7.49 20.18 -4.54
CA GLN A 78 -8.62 19.51 -5.22
C GLN A 78 -8.48 18.00 -5.32
N THR A 79 -7.28 17.47 -5.49
CA THR A 79 -6.99 16.03 -5.56
C THR A 79 -5.81 15.67 -4.65
N HIS A 80 -5.68 14.38 -4.36
CA HIS A 80 -4.51 13.86 -3.64
C HIS A 80 -3.25 13.93 -4.51
N HIS A 81 -2.13 14.31 -3.89
CA HIS A 81 -0.81 14.41 -4.52
C HIS A 81 0.28 13.84 -3.62
N VAL A 82 1.29 13.29 -4.24
CA VAL A 82 2.54 12.89 -3.59
C VAL A 82 3.68 13.71 -4.18
N GLY A 83 4.36 14.49 -3.34
CA GLY A 83 5.39 15.39 -3.85
C GLY A 83 5.98 16.34 -2.83
N TYR A 84 6.63 17.37 -3.32
CA TYR A 84 7.31 18.40 -2.54
C TYR A 84 6.55 19.71 -2.60
N PHE A 85 6.39 20.35 -1.45
CA PHE A 85 5.66 21.62 -1.34
C PHE A 85 6.62 22.81 -1.25
N SER A 86 6.27 23.91 -1.91
CA SER A 86 6.96 25.18 -1.79
C SER A 86 6.00 26.36 -1.91
N ILE A 87 6.37 27.50 -1.28
CA ILE A 87 5.55 28.72 -1.25
C ILE A 87 6.42 29.96 -1.08
N ASP A 88 6.04 31.07 -1.70
CA ASP A 88 6.68 32.37 -1.51
C ASP A 88 6.05 33.10 -0.32
N ILE A 89 6.93 33.73 0.50
CA ILE A 89 6.53 34.45 1.70
C ILE A 89 7.14 35.85 1.65
N HIS A 90 6.31 36.85 1.90
CA HIS A 90 6.67 38.26 1.95
C HIS A 90 6.23 38.88 3.28
N SER A 91 6.79 40.04 3.64
CA SER A 91 6.33 40.84 4.77
C SER A 91 5.64 42.11 4.30
N VAL A 92 4.60 42.53 5.04
CA VAL A 92 3.96 43.83 4.88
C VAL A 92 3.91 44.56 6.23
N GLY A 93 4.01 45.86 6.21
CA GLY A 93 4.09 46.70 7.40
C GLY A 93 5.52 47.22 7.65
N SER A 94 5.96 47.24 8.90
CA SER A 94 7.31 47.65 9.27
C SER A 94 8.34 46.57 8.87
N PRO A 95 9.65 46.95 8.79
CA PRO A 95 10.71 45.95 8.67
C PRO A 95 10.62 44.89 9.76
N MET A 96 10.98 43.63 9.40
CA MET A 96 11.00 42.52 10.34
C MET A 96 11.95 42.80 11.50
N ASP A 97 11.43 42.73 12.71
CA ASP A 97 12.15 42.86 13.98
C ASP A 97 12.06 41.58 14.83
N ALA A 98 11.41 40.52 14.28
CA ALA A 98 11.38 39.15 14.80
C ALA A 98 11.23 38.18 13.65
N PRO A 99 11.73 36.92 13.78
CA PRO A 99 11.48 35.84 12.81
C PRO A 99 10.00 35.51 12.66
N LEU A 100 9.64 34.93 11.51
CA LEU A 100 8.38 34.27 11.33
C LEU A 100 8.47 32.83 11.87
N MET A 101 7.60 32.46 12.81
CA MET A 101 7.38 31.08 13.23
C MET A 101 6.13 30.55 12.56
N LEU A 102 6.33 29.63 11.60
CA LEU A 102 5.29 29.06 10.75
C LEU A 102 5.12 27.58 11.00
N GLN A 103 3.88 27.13 11.19
CA GLN A 103 3.50 25.72 11.12
C GLN A 103 2.90 25.43 9.75
N VAL A 104 3.33 24.33 9.14
CA VAL A 104 2.78 23.80 7.89
C VAL A 104 2.27 22.39 8.17
N ARG A 105 0.99 22.16 7.98
CA ARG A 105 0.37 20.84 8.16
C ARG A 105 -0.16 20.33 6.82
N PHE A 106 0.04 19.05 6.56
CA PHE A 106 -0.44 18.37 5.36
C PHE A 106 -1.47 17.33 5.72
N ALA A 107 -2.57 17.26 4.98
CA ALA A 107 -3.66 16.33 5.21
C ALA A 107 -4.19 15.72 3.91
N GLU A 108 -4.53 14.46 3.94
CA GLU A 108 -5.17 13.76 2.81
C GLU A 108 -6.67 14.05 2.77
N VAL A 109 -7.29 14.20 3.93
CA VAL A 109 -8.70 14.52 4.10
C VAL A 109 -8.89 15.68 5.07
N ALA A 110 -9.97 16.44 4.90
CA ALA A 110 -10.25 17.63 5.71
C ALA A 110 -10.35 17.34 7.23
N ALA A 111 -10.82 16.15 7.59
CA ALA A 111 -10.97 15.73 8.98
C ALA A 111 -9.63 15.75 9.74
N GLU A 112 -8.50 15.43 9.10
CA GLU A 112 -7.19 15.47 9.74
C GLU A 112 -6.80 16.88 10.23
N LEU A 113 -7.28 17.95 9.56
CA LEU A 113 -7.02 19.32 9.97
C LEU A 113 -7.92 19.80 11.12
N ALA A 114 -8.99 19.07 11.42
CA ALA A 114 -9.87 19.37 12.56
C ALA A 114 -9.24 19.00 13.91
N HIS A 115 -8.20 18.16 13.90
CA HIS A 115 -7.47 17.68 15.07
C HIS A 115 -6.04 18.19 15.08
N THR A 116 -5.44 18.26 16.26
CA THR A 116 -4.02 18.61 16.43
C THR A 116 -3.19 17.34 16.58
N SER A 117 -1.89 17.42 16.26
CA SER A 117 -0.96 16.30 16.49
C SER A 117 -0.82 15.95 17.98
N GLU A 118 -1.12 16.89 18.89
CA GLU A 118 -1.09 16.68 20.33
C GLU A 118 -2.23 15.76 20.82
N GLU A 119 -3.36 15.78 20.14
CA GLU A 119 -4.54 14.95 20.45
C GLU A 119 -4.37 13.49 20.05
N TYR A 120 -3.35 13.18 19.25
CA TYR A 120 -3.12 11.81 18.80
C TYR A 120 -2.58 10.93 19.94
N ASP A 121 -3.30 9.86 20.26
CA ASP A 121 -2.96 8.84 21.26
C ASP A 121 -2.91 7.40 20.69
N GLY A 122 -2.90 7.26 19.35
CA GLY A 122 -2.83 5.97 18.67
C GLY A 122 -1.50 5.25 18.88
N TRP A 123 -1.46 3.97 18.52
CA TRP A 123 -0.29 3.09 18.69
C TRP A 123 0.85 3.34 17.70
N LEU A 124 0.58 4.02 16.58
CA LEU A 124 1.61 4.38 15.59
C LEU A 124 2.43 5.58 16.07
N SER A 125 3.64 5.72 15.56
CA SER A 125 4.49 6.88 15.87
C SER A 125 3.87 8.18 15.37
N LYS A 126 3.81 9.21 16.22
CA LYS A 126 3.44 10.58 15.84
C LYS A 126 4.31 11.17 14.72
N SER A 127 5.51 10.63 14.50
CA SER A 127 6.42 11.07 13.44
C SER A 127 5.85 10.89 12.02
N TRP A 128 4.78 10.10 11.87
CA TRP A 128 4.06 9.96 10.61
C TRP A 128 3.07 11.09 10.32
N ILE A 129 2.69 11.89 11.33
CA ILE A 129 1.88 13.08 11.12
C ILE A 129 2.70 14.08 10.34
N GLN A 130 2.18 14.52 9.21
CA GLN A 130 2.90 15.40 8.29
C GLN A 130 2.74 16.86 8.74
N GLU A 131 3.57 17.27 9.66
CA GLU A 131 3.59 18.61 10.26
C GLU A 131 5.03 19.10 10.35
N GLU A 132 5.25 20.35 9.91
CA GLU A 132 6.57 21.01 9.97
C GLU A 132 6.45 22.34 10.71
N MET A 133 7.42 22.63 11.56
CA MET A 133 7.59 23.92 12.20
C MET A 133 8.87 24.57 11.70
N VAL A 134 8.75 25.75 11.11
CA VAL A 134 9.89 26.46 10.51
C VAL A 134 10.02 27.86 11.06
N HIS A 135 11.26 28.32 11.24
CA HIS A 135 11.60 29.68 11.59
C HIS A 135 12.28 30.34 10.39
N ILE A 136 11.81 31.54 10.03
CA ILE A 136 12.30 32.30 8.86
C ILE A 136 12.76 33.67 9.34
N ASP A 137 14.05 33.91 9.26
CA ASP A 137 14.68 35.14 9.79
C ASP A 137 14.56 36.32 8.82
N VAL A 138 14.49 36.07 7.55
CA VAL A 138 14.51 37.12 6.50
C VAL A 138 13.45 36.89 5.43
N LEU A 139 12.66 37.92 5.14
CA LEU A 139 11.71 37.94 4.03
C LEU A 139 12.12 39.01 2.99
N PRO A 140 11.85 38.82 1.68
CA PRO A 140 11.11 37.72 1.10
C PRO A 140 11.88 36.39 1.10
N TYR A 141 11.16 35.29 1.21
CA TYR A 141 11.74 33.93 1.25
C TYR A 141 10.90 32.94 0.46
N ARG A 142 11.54 32.06 -0.30
CA ARG A 142 10.91 30.89 -0.90
C ARG A 142 11.09 29.71 0.04
N LEU A 143 10.05 29.35 0.76
CA LEU A 143 10.04 28.12 1.55
C LEU A 143 9.89 26.93 0.62
N ALA A 144 10.88 26.04 0.61
CA ALA A 144 10.84 24.75 -0.08
C ALA A 144 11.11 23.65 0.95
N LEU A 145 10.11 22.84 1.24
CA LEU A 145 10.24 21.78 2.23
C LEU A 145 10.96 20.57 1.63
N PRO A 146 11.91 19.96 2.36
CA PRO A 146 12.80 18.93 1.79
C PRO A 146 12.18 17.54 1.74
N ARG A 147 11.09 17.30 2.47
CA ARG A 147 10.44 15.99 2.54
C ARG A 147 9.41 15.84 1.43
N ARG A 148 9.19 14.62 0.99
CA ARG A 148 8.04 14.25 0.18
C ARG A 148 6.82 14.06 1.11
N TYR A 149 5.70 14.65 0.75
CA TYR A 149 4.43 14.57 1.48
C TYR A 149 3.37 13.90 0.60
N ALA A 150 2.37 13.30 1.25
CA ALA A 150 1.17 12.75 0.63
C ALA A 150 -0.03 13.51 1.18
N PHE A 151 -0.70 14.30 0.34
CA PHE A 151 -1.71 15.25 0.80
C PHE A 151 -2.62 15.76 -0.31
N ARG A 152 -3.75 16.28 0.10
CA ARG A 152 -4.64 17.15 -0.68
C ARG A 152 -4.66 18.56 -0.11
N PHE A 153 -4.62 18.68 1.20
CA PHE A 153 -4.75 19.95 1.91
C PHE A 153 -3.41 20.38 2.52
N VAL A 154 -3.17 21.69 2.51
CA VAL A 154 -2.07 22.32 3.24
C VAL A 154 -2.63 23.42 4.13
N GLU A 155 -2.41 23.33 5.43
CA GLU A 155 -2.71 24.38 6.39
C GLU A 155 -1.42 25.15 6.73
N LEU A 156 -1.47 26.46 6.62
CA LEU A 156 -0.42 27.38 7.04
C LEU A 156 -0.92 28.14 8.26
N THR A 157 -0.22 28.06 9.37
CA THR A 157 -0.54 28.79 10.61
C THR A 157 0.65 29.64 11.05
N VAL A 158 0.44 30.94 11.16
CA VAL A 158 1.44 31.85 11.76
C VAL A 158 1.39 31.67 13.27
N LEU A 159 2.34 30.91 13.81
CA LEU A 159 2.38 30.63 15.25
C LEU A 159 2.83 31.85 16.05
N ASP A 160 3.84 32.54 15.55
CA ASP A 160 4.31 33.76 16.16
C ASP A 160 5.09 34.67 15.18
N THR A 161 5.03 35.95 15.42
CA THR A 161 5.83 37.01 14.79
C THR A 161 5.64 38.33 15.53
N SER A 162 6.31 39.41 15.09
CA SER A 162 6.16 40.75 15.66
C SER A 162 4.75 41.34 15.29
N PRO A 163 4.14 42.12 16.19
CA PRO A 163 2.89 42.81 15.88
C PRO A 163 3.06 43.98 14.87
N LYS A 164 4.30 44.33 14.49
CA LYS A 164 4.59 45.45 13.59
C LYS A 164 4.48 45.11 12.11
N TRP A 165 4.50 43.83 11.77
CA TRP A 165 4.43 43.37 10.40
C TRP A 165 3.55 42.09 10.28
N GLN A 166 3.18 41.75 9.08
CA GLN A 166 2.35 40.55 8.76
C GLN A 166 3.01 39.77 7.64
N ALA A 167 2.84 38.47 7.65
CA ALA A 167 3.26 37.58 6.57
C ALA A 167 2.20 37.54 5.47
N VAL A 168 2.63 37.53 4.22
CA VAL A 168 1.79 37.32 3.03
C VAL A 168 2.35 36.15 2.25
N PHE A 169 1.49 35.20 1.92
CA PHE A 169 1.83 33.99 1.20
C PHE A 169 1.38 34.11 -0.26
N SER A 170 2.19 33.56 -1.18
CA SER A 170 1.86 33.55 -2.62
C SER A 170 2.51 32.37 -3.35
N ALA A 171 2.05 32.12 -4.55
CA ALA A 171 2.60 31.09 -5.46
C ALA A 171 2.88 29.73 -4.80
N PRO A 172 1.92 29.13 -4.08
CA PRO A 172 2.07 27.77 -3.59
C PRO A 172 2.24 26.82 -4.78
N LYS A 173 3.14 25.86 -4.61
CA LYS A 173 3.45 24.89 -5.68
C LYS A 173 3.69 23.51 -5.08
N ILE A 174 3.13 22.50 -5.71
CA ILE A 174 3.49 21.10 -5.50
C ILE A 174 4.35 20.66 -6.68
N GLU A 175 5.51 20.07 -6.41
CA GLU A 175 6.24 19.27 -7.39
C GLU A 175 5.85 17.80 -7.14
N LYS A 176 4.82 17.34 -7.86
CA LYS A 176 4.34 15.96 -7.83
C LYS A 176 5.39 15.01 -8.39
N VAL A 177 5.55 13.84 -7.80
CA VAL A 177 6.50 12.80 -8.22
C VAL A 177 5.82 11.43 -8.31
N SER A 178 6.13 10.68 -9.36
CA SER A 178 5.71 9.28 -9.56
C SER A 178 6.54 8.64 -10.66
N SER A 179 6.68 7.33 -10.67
CA SER A 179 7.22 6.60 -11.82
C SER A 179 6.14 6.23 -12.86
N ALA A 180 4.86 6.41 -12.54
CA ALA A 180 3.75 6.15 -13.46
C ALA A 180 3.71 7.19 -14.58
N ASP A 181 3.86 6.75 -15.84
CA ASP A 181 3.75 7.63 -17.03
C ASP A 181 2.31 7.60 -17.57
N GLU A 182 1.60 8.73 -17.43
CA GLU A 182 0.24 8.91 -17.96
C GLU A 182 0.14 8.66 -19.48
N LYS A 183 1.24 8.80 -20.22
CA LYS A 183 1.25 8.52 -21.68
C LYS A 183 1.07 7.04 -22.01
N ASN A 184 1.48 6.17 -21.09
CA ASN A 184 1.38 4.72 -21.23
C ASN A 184 0.08 4.18 -20.65
N ARG A 185 -0.70 5.03 -19.96
CA ARG A 185 -1.92 4.60 -19.28
C ARG A 185 -2.98 4.07 -20.24
N ILE A 186 -3.45 2.86 -19.99
CA ILE A 186 -4.61 2.29 -20.67
C ILE A 186 -5.86 3.05 -20.21
N ALA A 187 -6.43 3.84 -21.12
CA ALA A 187 -7.67 4.55 -20.81
C ALA A 187 -8.85 3.55 -20.75
N ARG A 188 -9.60 3.60 -19.66
CA ARG A 188 -10.89 2.91 -19.53
C ARG A 188 -11.97 3.92 -19.18
N GLN A 189 -13.15 3.71 -19.73
CA GLN A 189 -14.29 4.57 -19.52
C GLN A 189 -15.50 3.71 -19.16
N PHE A 190 -16.25 4.16 -18.17
CA PHE A 190 -17.45 3.49 -17.66
C PHE A 190 -18.66 4.41 -17.86
N ASP A 191 -19.78 3.82 -18.26
CA ASP A 191 -21.06 4.56 -18.42
C ASP A 191 -21.63 4.99 -17.06
N ASP A 192 -21.38 4.21 -16.02
CA ASP A 192 -21.79 4.53 -14.65
C ASP A 192 -20.81 5.54 -14.01
N PRO A 193 -21.25 6.76 -13.64
CA PRO A 193 -20.38 7.77 -13.05
C PRO A 193 -19.74 7.35 -11.72
N MET A 194 -20.41 6.47 -10.94
CA MET A 194 -19.87 5.97 -9.69
C MET A 194 -18.70 5.01 -9.95
N LEU A 195 -18.86 4.08 -10.90
CA LEU A 195 -17.79 3.19 -11.32
C LEU A 195 -16.61 3.96 -11.91
N GLN A 196 -16.87 5.00 -12.71
CA GLN A 196 -15.81 5.88 -13.23
C GLN A 196 -15.05 6.56 -12.08
N SER A 197 -15.76 7.10 -11.08
CA SER A 197 -15.13 7.76 -9.93
C SER A 197 -14.28 6.79 -9.10
N ILE A 198 -14.75 5.56 -8.90
CA ILE A 198 -14.01 4.50 -8.20
C ILE A 198 -12.74 4.13 -8.99
N TYR A 199 -12.86 3.95 -10.31
CA TYR A 199 -11.73 3.66 -11.18
C TYR A 199 -10.68 4.77 -11.14
N ASP A 200 -11.09 6.03 -11.30
CA ASP A 200 -10.19 7.18 -11.30
C ASP A 200 -9.48 7.36 -9.94
N ALA A 201 -10.18 7.08 -8.83
CA ALA A 201 -9.58 7.06 -7.51
C ALA A 201 -8.53 5.94 -7.38
N GLY A 202 -8.85 4.73 -7.85
CA GLY A 202 -7.93 3.59 -7.83
C GLY A 202 -6.67 3.83 -8.67
N ILE A 203 -6.82 4.37 -9.89
CA ILE A 203 -5.68 4.74 -10.76
C ILE A 203 -4.78 5.78 -10.09
N ARG A 204 -5.36 6.80 -9.47
CA ARG A 204 -4.59 7.82 -8.75
C ARG A 204 -3.86 7.23 -7.54
N THR A 205 -4.53 6.40 -6.76
CA THR A 205 -3.92 5.70 -5.63
C THR A 205 -2.72 4.86 -6.07
N LEU A 206 -2.88 4.09 -7.16
CA LEU A 206 -1.77 3.32 -7.71
C LEU A 206 -0.60 4.23 -8.15
N GLN A 207 -0.90 5.30 -8.89
CA GLN A 207 0.10 6.27 -9.33
C GLN A 207 0.87 6.89 -8.16
N ASP A 208 0.18 7.22 -7.08
CA ASP A 208 0.77 7.82 -5.88
C ASP A 208 1.67 6.83 -5.08
N CYS A 209 1.48 5.52 -5.29
CA CYS A 209 2.31 4.46 -4.71
C CYS A 209 3.46 4.02 -5.64
N MET A 210 3.49 4.43 -6.91
CA MET A 210 4.52 4.04 -7.88
C MET A 210 5.73 4.99 -7.79
N MET A 211 6.79 4.52 -7.11
CA MET A 211 8.05 5.27 -6.92
C MET A 211 9.22 4.49 -7.54
N ASP A 212 10.34 4.33 -6.84
CA ASP A 212 11.41 3.41 -7.23
C ASP A 212 11.06 1.94 -6.94
N VAL A 213 10.01 1.73 -6.18
CA VAL A 213 9.27 0.47 -5.96
C VAL A 213 7.77 0.79 -5.90
N PHE A 214 6.94 -0.24 -5.79
CA PHE A 214 5.57 -0.06 -5.33
C PHE A 214 5.59 0.13 -3.80
N GLU A 215 5.27 1.35 -3.35
CA GLU A 215 5.12 1.62 -1.91
C GLU A 215 3.75 1.17 -1.43
N ASP A 216 3.65 0.61 -0.22
CA ASP A 216 2.40 0.25 0.43
C ASP A 216 1.52 1.47 0.69
N GLY A 217 2.13 2.59 1.10
CA GLY A 217 1.46 3.85 1.31
C GLY A 217 2.42 5.04 1.26
N PRO A 218 2.12 6.09 0.45
CA PRO A 218 3.04 7.21 0.25
C PRO A 218 3.12 8.15 1.46
N LYS A 219 2.15 8.13 2.37
CA LYS A 219 2.15 8.89 3.62
C LYS A 219 2.92 8.19 4.71
N ARG A 220 2.67 6.90 4.92
CA ARG A 220 3.22 6.08 5.99
C ARG A 220 3.78 4.77 5.44
N ASP A 221 4.78 4.23 6.13
CA ASP A 221 5.65 3.10 5.82
C ASP A 221 6.54 3.35 4.61
N ARG A 222 6.01 3.61 3.43
CA ARG A 222 6.75 3.85 2.18
C ARG A 222 7.71 2.72 1.85
N ARG A 223 7.29 1.50 2.12
CA ARG A 223 8.08 0.28 1.94
C ARG A 223 7.50 -0.56 0.82
N LEU A 224 8.33 -1.44 0.31
CA LEU A 224 7.88 -2.49 -0.59
C LEU A 224 7.35 -3.67 0.24
N TRP A 225 6.03 -3.72 0.48
CA TRP A 225 5.36 -4.86 1.08
C TRP A 225 4.88 -5.83 0.02
N LEU A 226 5.09 -7.14 0.25
CA LEU A 226 4.83 -8.16 -0.76
C LEU A 226 3.32 -8.39 -1.02
N GLY A 227 2.50 -8.26 0.02
CA GLY A 227 1.04 -8.33 -0.13
C GLY A 227 0.48 -7.20 -0.98
N ASP A 228 0.98 -5.97 -0.78
CA ASP A 228 0.63 -4.79 -1.56
C ASP A 228 1.12 -4.91 -3.00
N LEU A 229 2.39 -5.32 -3.18
CA LEU A 229 2.98 -5.53 -4.51
C LEU A 229 2.12 -6.43 -5.38
N ARG A 230 1.62 -7.56 -4.84
CA ARG A 230 0.80 -8.49 -5.60
C ARG A 230 -0.43 -7.82 -6.22
N LEU A 231 -1.13 -7.01 -5.46
CA LEU A 231 -2.34 -6.31 -5.93
C LEU A 231 -2.00 -5.12 -6.82
N GLN A 232 -0.95 -4.36 -6.47
CA GLN A 232 -0.47 -3.22 -7.27
C GLN A 232 0.06 -3.68 -8.63
N ALA A 233 0.75 -4.82 -8.71
CA ALA A 233 1.19 -5.40 -9.97
C ALA A 233 0.01 -5.75 -10.89
N LEU A 234 -1.03 -6.41 -10.38
CA LEU A 234 -2.25 -6.71 -11.14
C LEU A 234 -2.93 -5.44 -11.66
N ALA A 235 -3.04 -4.41 -10.82
CA ALA A 235 -3.59 -3.12 -11.22
C ALA A 235 -2.69 -2.41 -12.25
N ASN A 236 -1.36 -2.52 -12.12
CA ASN A 236 -0.39 -1.97 -13.07
C ASN A 236 -0.53 -2.61 -14.46
N TYR A 237 -0.67 -3.93 -14.56
CA TYR A 237 -0.85 -4.61 -15.84
C TYR A 237 -2.11 -4.13 -16.58
N ALA A 238 -3.16 -3.79 -15.84
CA ALA A 238 -4.41 -3.28 -16.38
C ALA A 238 -4.40 -1.76 -16.64
N SER A 239 -3.33 -1.04 -16.26
CA SER A 239 -3.29 0.43 -16.31
C SER A 239 -2.00 0.99 -16.92
N PHE A 240 -0.95 1.18 -16.12
CA PHE A 240 0.28 1.88 -16.54
C PHE A 240 1.28 1.00 -17.30
N LYS A 241 1.21 -0.32 -17.14
CA LYS A 241 2.14 -1.31 -17.75
C LYS A 241 3.62 -1.01 -17.46
N GLN A 242 3.91 -0.50 -16.28
CA GLN A 242 5.28 -0.28 -15.82
C GLN A 242 5.84 -1.61 -15.27
N ASN A 243 6.02 -2.59 -16.17
CA ASN A 243 6.36 -3.97 -15.79
C ASN A 243 7.79 -4.09 -15.26
N ASP A 244 8.72 -3.23 -15.70
CA ASP A 244 10.08 -3.15 -15.12
C ASP A 244 10.05 -2.83 -13.61
N LEU A 245 9.07 -2.06 -13.14
CA LEU A 245 8.90 -1.78 -11.71
C LEU A 245 8.52 -3.04 -10.94
N VAL A 246 7.65 -3.89 -11.49
CA VAL A 246 7.30 -5.20 -10.89
C VAL A 246 8.54 -6.12 -10.88
N LYS A 247 9.26 -6.18 -12.01
CA LYS A 247 10.51 -6.95 -12.15
C LYS A 247 11.55 -6.54 -11.12
N ARG A 248 11.73 -5.23 -10.92
CA ARG A 248 12.58 -4.69 -9.86
C ARG A 248 12.19 -5.19 -8.48
N CYS A 249 10.90 -5.09 -8.14
CA CYS A 249 10.39 -5.52 -6.84
C CYS A 249 10.62 -7.02 -6.60
N LEU A 250 10.39 -7.86 -7.61
CA LEU A 250 10.66 -9.31 -7.54
C LEU A 250 12.15 -9.60 -7.31
N TYR A 251 13.04 -8.91 -8.04
CA TYR A 251 14.48 -9.06 -7.83
C TYR A 251 14.92 -8.63 -6.43
N LEU A 252 14.34 -7.56 -5.87
CA LEU A 252 14.68 -7.11 -4.51
C LEU A 252 14.34 -8.19 -3.47
N PHE A 253 13.17 -8.82 -3.55
CA PHE A 253 12.80 -9.92 -2.66
C PHE A 253 13.69 -11.16 -2.88
N GLY A 254 13.92 -11.54 -4.13
CA GLY A 254 14.76 -12.70 -4.47
C GLY A 254 16.25 -12.53 -4.13
N ALA A 255 16.72 -11.29 -4.05
CA ALA A 255 18.12 -10.96 -3.75
C ALA A 255 18.45 -11.03 -2.25
N MET A 256 17.45 -10.95 -1.36
CA MET A 256 17.68 -10.79 0.08
C MET A 256 16.81 -11.76 0.86
N THR A 257 17.18 -13.05 0.81
CA THR A 257 16.52 -14.10 1.59
C THR A 257 17.31 -14.38 2.88
N THR A 258 16.67 -14.99 3.86
CA THR A 258 17.42 -15.55 5.00
C THR A 258 18.36 -16.66 4.53
N THR A 259 19.33 -17.07 5.37
CA THR A 259 20.19 -18.23 5.09
C THR A 259 19.43 -19.54 4.90
N GLU A 260 18.18 -19.61 5.39
CA GLU A 260 17.27 -20.74 5.16
C GLU A 260 16.44 -20.60 3.89
N GLY A 261 16.56 -19.46 3.18
CA GLY A 261 15.83 -19.15 1.96
C GLY A 261 14.49 -18.46 2.15
N LYS A 262 14.07 -18.07 3.36
CA LYS A 262 12.83 -17.32 3.60
C LYS A 262 12.91 -15.90 3.05
N ILE A 263 11.82 -15.43 2.47
CA ILE A 263 11.62 -14.04 2.04
C ILE A 263 10.99 -13.23 3.17
N SER A 264 11.50 -12.00 3.40
CA SER A 264 10.85 -11.02 4.29
C SER A 264 9.49 -10.59 3.75
N ALA A 265 8.61 -10.14 4.64
CA ALA A 265 7.32 -9.57 4.25
C ALA A 265 7.46 -8.22 3.54
N ASN A 266 8.52 -7.47 3.82
CA ASN A 266 8.79 -6.17 3.20
C ASN A 266 10.30 -5.86 3.08
N VAL A 267 10.60 -4.90 2.20
CA VAL A 267 11.96 -4.43 1.92
C VAL A 267 11.98 -2.90 1.98
N PHE A 268 13.01 -2.35 2.63
CA PHE A 268 13.37 -0.93 2.53
C PHE A 268 14.27 -0.72 1.32
N THR A 269 14.12 0.39 0.61
CA THR A 269 14.98 0.76 -0.52
C THR A 269 16.01 1.84 -0.16
N LEU A 270 15.81 2.54 0.96
CA LEU A 270 16.67 3.64 1.41
C LEU A 270 17.19 3.38 2.84
N PRO A 271 18.49 3.73 3.14
CA PRO A 271 19.48 4.34 2.21
C PRO A 271 20.05 3.35 1.18
N ALA A 272 19.83 2.06 1.37
CA ALA A 272 20.15 0.96 0.46
C ALA A 272 19.10 -0.13 0.63
N PRO A 273 18.95 -1.09 -0.30
CA PRO A 273 18.05 -2.22 -0.12
C PRO A 273 18.38 -3.02 1.14
N ILE A 274 17.40 -3.13 2.05
CA ILE A 274 17.51 -3.85 3.33
C ILE A 274 16.23 -4.65 3.54
N PRO A 275 16.29 -5.98 3.75
CA PRO A 275 15.13 -6.78 4.09
C PRO A 275 14.72 -6.52 5.54
N ASP A 276 13.41 -6.52 5.82
CA ASP A 276 12.88 -6.46 7.17
C ASP A 276 12.92 -7.84 7.85
N ASP A 277 12.86 -7.90 9.17
CA ASP A 277 12.83 -9.13 9.95
C ASP A 277 11.40 -9.65 10.23
N THR A 278 10.42 -9.11 9.54
CA THR A 278 9.01 -9.57 9.56
C THR A 278 8.78 -10.67 8.52
N PHE A 279 8.22 -11.80 8.97
CA PHE A 279 7.89 -12.94 8.11
C PHE A 279 6.41 -13.28 8.24
N LEU A 280 5.71 -13.36 7.10
CA LEU A 280 4.29 -13.71 7.02
C LEU A 280 4.14 -14.88 6.04
N PHE A 281 3.38 -15.90 6.45
CA PHE A 281 3.21 -17.12 5.69
C PHE A 281 2.62 -16.89 4.29
N ASP A 282 1.52 -16.15 4.23
CA ASP A 282 0.84 -15.80 2.99
C ASP A 282 1.68 -14.86 2.10
N TYR A 283 2.48 -13.96 2.68
CA TYR A 283 3.34 -13.08 1.90
C TYR A 283 4.47 -13.84 1.19
N SER A 284 5.06 -14.86 1.83
CA SER A 284 6.02 -15.73 1.13
C SER A 284 5.42 -16.40 -0.11
N LEU A 285 4.17 -16.82 0.00
CA LEU A 285 3.41 -17.40 -1.10
C LEU A 285 3.11 -16.36 -2.20
N PHE A 286 2.81 -15.13 -1.81
CA PHE A 286 2.56 -14.05 -2.76
C PHE A 286 3.76 -13.68 -3.63
N PHE A 287 4.99 -14.03 -3.22
CA PHE A 287 6.14 -13.95 -4.11
C PHE A 287 5.98 -14.87 -5.33
N ILE A 288 5.54 -16.10 -5.09
CA ILE A 288 5.26 -17.08 -6.16
C ILE A 288 4.13 -16.58 -7.05
N ASP A 289 3.06 -16.06 -6.43
CA ASP A 289 1.91 -15.52 -7.16
C ASP A 289 2.30 -14.34 -8.03
N THR A 290 3.10 -13.41 -7.49
CA THR A 290 3.55 -12.22 -8.24
C THR A 290 4.48 -12.59 -9.40
N LEU A 291 5.37 -13.57 -9.20
CA LEU A 291 6.22 -14.10 -10.26
C LEU A 291 5.39 -14.77 -11.37
N TYR A 292 4.41 -15.60 -10.97
CA TYR A 292 3.47 -16.22 -11.91
C TYR A 292 2.71 -15.16 -12.71
N ASP A 293 2.09 -14.18 -12.03
CA ASP A 293 1.29 -13.15 -12.67
C ASP A 293 2.15 -12.29 -13.63
N TYR A 294 3.41 -11.99 -13.27
CA TYR A 294 4.35 -11.30 -14.14
C TYR A 294 4.63 -12.10 -15.43
N LEU A 295 4.87 -13.41 -15.30
CA LEU A 295 5.16 -14.28 -16.43
C LEU A 295 3.92 -14.60 -17.31
N GLN A 296 2.71 -14.24 -16.86
CA GLN A 296 1.51 -14.24 -17.73
C GLN A 296 1.45 -12.97 -18.61
N GLU A 297 2.09 -11.87 -18.18
CA GLU A 297 2.12 -10.59 -18.90
C GLU A 297 3.36 -10.44 -19.78
N GLU A 298 4.51 -11.02 -19.36
CA GLU A 298 5.81 -10.89 -20.03
C GLU A 298 6.46 -12.26 -20.26
N ASP A 299 6.96 -12.49 -21.47
CA ASP A 299 7.79 -13.67 -21.79
C ASP A 299 9.24 -13.42 -21.34
N ASP A 300 9.50 -13.61 -20.03
CA ASP A 300 10.79 -13.29 -19.40
C ASP A 300 11.44 -14.56 -18.79
N GLN A 301 12.05 -15.35 -19.66
CA GLN A 301 12.72 -16.58 -19.24
C GLN A 301 13.90 -16.29 -18.31
N GLU A 302 14.59 -15.14 -18.46
CA GLU A 302 15.71 -14.77 -17.59
C GLU A 302 15.23 -14.56 -16.14
N LEU A 303 14.12 -13.84 -15.94
CA LEU A 303 13.55 -13.65 -14.61
C LEU A 303 13.13 -14.98 -13.99
N LEU A 304 12.49 -15.86 -14.77
CA LEU A 304 12.12 -17.20 -14.30
C LEU A 304 13.37 -18.00 -13.89
N ASP A 305 14.42 -17.97 -14.70
CA ASP A 305 15.66 -18.71 -14.39
C ASP A 305 16.33 -18.19 -13.11
N ASP A 306 16.33 -16.89 -12.91
CA ASP A 306 16.92 -16.22 -11.75
C ASP A 306 16.18 -16.48 -10.43
N LEU A 307 14.83 -16.52 -10.49
CA LEU A 307 13.97 -16.50 -9.29
C LEU A 307 13.27 -17.83 -9.00
N PHE A 308 13.33 -18.81 -9.91
CA PHE A 308 12.64 -20.09 -9.73
C PHE A 308 13.04 -20.82 -8.45
N GLU A 309 14.35 -20.90 -8.14
CA GLU A 309 14.82 -21.56 -6.93
C GLU A 309 14.34 -20.85 -5.66
N THR A 310 14.27 -19.53 -5.68
CA THR A 310 13.68 -18.77 -4.57
C THR A 310 12.20 -19.10 -4.41
N ALA A 311 11.43 -19.16 -5.50
CA ALA A 311 10.02 -19.54 -5.49
C ALA A 311 9.82 -20.97 -4.98
N ARG A 312 10.67 -21.93 -5.45
CA ARG A 312 10.65 -23.33 -5.00
C ARG A 312 10.90 -23.44 -3.50
N LEU A 313 11.87 -22.70 -2.98
CA LEU A 313 12.18 -22.69 -1.55
C LEU A 313 11.00 -22.16 -0.72
N GLN A 314 10.32 -21.09 -1.16
CA GLN A 314 9.11 -20.60 -0.46
C GLN A 314 8.03 -21.70 -0.44
N MET A 315 7.79 -22.38 -1.55
CA MET A 315 6.82 -23.47 -1.62
C MET A 315 7.22 -24.65 -0.70
N ASP A 316 8.47 -25.10 -0.77
CA ASP A 316 8.95 -26.21 0.04
C ASP A 316 8.92 -25.90 1.55
N LEU A 317 9.28 -24.69 1.95
CA LEU A 317 9.21 -24.22 3.33
C LEU A 317 7.75 -24.16 3.82
N SER A 318 6.83 -23.71 2.97
CA SER A 318 5.40 -23.61 3.31
C SER A 318 4.75 -24.99 3.43
N LEU A 319 5.12 -25.95 2.58
CA LEU A 319 4.60 -27.33 2.64
C LEU A 319 4.99 -28.07 3.92
N ARG A 320 6.03 -27.66 4.64
CA ARG A 320 6.38 -28.23 5.96
C ARG A 320 5.29 -28.01 7.03
N TYR A 321 4.40 -27.03 6.80
CA TYR A 321 3.27 -26.75 7.68
C TYR A 321 1.98 -27.47 7.27
N VAL A 322 2.03 -28.31 6.25
CA VAL A 322 0.90 -29.14 5.80
C VAL A 322 1.05 -30.55 6.38
N ASP A 323 0.03 -31.02 7.10
CA ASP A 323 0.04 -32.35 7.69
C ASP A 323 -0.24 -33.46 6.66
N GLU A 324 -0.17 -34.73 7.10
CA GLU A 324 -0.40 -35.89 6.24
C GLU A 324 -1.81 -35.93 5.64
N GLY A 325 -2.79 -35.28 6.29
CA GLY A 325 -4.19 -35.17 5.83
C GLY A 325 -4.45 -34.02 4.87
N GLY A 326 -3.45 -33.18 4.59
CA GLY A 326 -3.57 -32.02 3.72
C GLY A 326 -4.05 -30.74 4.44
N LYS A 327 -4.08 -30.74 5.78
CA LYS A 327 -4.45 -29.56 6.58
C LYS A 327 -3.23 -28.68 6.79
N LEU A 328 -3.37 -27.37 6.58
CA LEU A 328 -2.37 -26.38 6.96
C LEU A 328 -2.41 -26.15 8.48
N ALA A 329 -1.30 -26.40 9.16
CA ALA A 329 -1.10 -26.20 10.59
C ALA A 329 -0.37 -24.86 10.81
N LEU A 330 -1.10 -23.78 10.96
CA LEU A 330 -0.55 -22.43 11.22
C LEU A 330 0.12 -22.37 12.60
N THR A 331 1.19 -21.59 12.69
CA THR A 331 1.93 -21.35 13.94
C THR A 331 2.11 -19.85 14.17
N ASP A 332 2.26 -19.45 15.43
CA ASP A 332 2.56 -18.06 15.80
C ASP A 332 3.96 -17.61 15.33
N ALA A 333 4.87 -18.56 15.15
CA ALA A 333 6.22 -18.27 14.65
C ALA A 333 6.26 -17.94 13.15
N TYR A 334 5.22 -18.31 12.40
CA TYR A 334 5.05 -17.98 10.99
C TYR A 334 3.57 -17.71 10.72
N PRO A 335 3.07 -16.54 11.16
CA PRO A 335 1.66 -16.23 11.13
C PRO A 335 1.17 -15.94 9.71
N VAL A 336 -0.11 -16.23 9.48
CA VAL A 336 -0.84 -15.76 8.30
C VAL A 336 -1.40 -14.37 8.60
N PHE A 337 -1.18 -13.43 7.70
CA PHE A 337 -1.73 -12.08 7.83
C PHE A 337 -3.19 -12.01 7.40
N ILE A 338 -3.50 -12.35 6.16
CA ILE A 338 -4.82 -12.28 5.50
C ILE A 338 -5.45 -10.88 5.60
N ASP A 339 -5.60 -10.35 6.82
CA ASP A 339 -6.26 -9.09 7.17
C ASP A 339 -5.73 -8.57 8.51
N TRP A 340 -5.84 -7.27 8.75
CA TRP A 340 -5.51 -6.61 10.02
C TRP A 340 -6.40 -7.04 11.18
N SER A 341 -7.60 -7.59 10.92
CA SER A 341 -8.48 -8.09 11.97
C SER A 341 -7.85 -9.27 12.71
N ASN A 342 -7.92 -9.21 14.04
CA ASN A 342 -7.54 -10.29 14.94
C ASN A 342 -8.75 -11.03 15.49
N SER A 343 -9.96 -10.69 15.03
CA SER A 343 -11.22 -11.18 15.59
C SER A 343 -11.81 -12.39 14.86
N PHE A 344 -11.17 -12.87 13.79
CA PHE A 344 -11.66 -14.05 13.05
C PHE A 344 -10.58 -15.11 12.83
N ASP A 345 -11.02 -16.36 12.63
CA ASP A 345 -10.14 -17.48 12.30
C ASP A 345 -9.61 -17.37 10.86
N LYS A 346 -8.30 -17.29 10.71
CA LYS A 346 -7.58 -17.16 9.43
C LYS A 346 -7.19 -18.51 8.82
N SER A 347 -7.45 -19.65 9.50
CA SER A 347 -7.00 -20.98 9.07
C SER A 347 -7.58 -21.40 7.72
N THR A 348 -8.89 -21.18 7.53
CA THR A 348 -9.58 -21.50 6.26
C THR A 348 -9.07 -20.65 5.10
N ALA A 349 -8.85 -19.35 5.31
CA ALA A 349 -8.28 -18.48 4.29
C ALA A 349 -6.82 -18.83 4.00
N GLY A 350 -6.00 -19.12 5.02
CA GLY A 350 -4.61 -19.56 4.87
C GLY A 350 -4.48 -20.87 4.08
N GLN A 351 -5.37 -21.85 4.36
CA GLN A 351 -5.47 -23.09 3.57
C GLN A 351 -5.73 -22.79 2.09
N ALA A 352 -6.65 -21.88 1.82
CA ALA A 352 -7.02 -21.50 0.46
C ALA A 352 -5.90 -20.76 -0.28
N VAL A 353 -5.19 -19.84 0.38
CA VAL A 353 -4.02 -19.16 -0.19
C VAL A 353 -2.96 -20.18 -0.58
N MET A 354 -2.69 -21.17 0.29
CA MET A 354 -1.70 -22.21 -0.01
C MET A 354 -2.09 -23.04 -1.24
N ILE A 355 -3.38 -23.44 -1.36
CA ILE A 355 -3.88 -24.18 -2.53
C ILE A 355 -3.77 -23.32 -3.80
N TYR A 356 -4.17 -22.06 -3.73
CA TYR A 356 -4.12 -21.11 -4.84
C TYR A 356 -2.69 -20.95 -5.37
N THR A 357 -1.75 -20.73 -4.48
CA THR A 357 -0.34 -20.56 -4.85
C THR A 357 0.29 -21.86 -5.33
N LEU A 358 -0.06 -23.01 -4.74
CA LEU A 358 0.46 -24.31 -5.16
C LEU A 358 0.12 -24.63 -6.62
N ARG A 359 -1.10 -24.27 -7.10
CA ARG A 359 -1.48 -24.38 -8.52
C ARG A 359 -0.57 -23.55 -9.43
N ARG A 360 -0.25 -22.34 -9.02
CA ARG A 360 0.63 -21.43 -9.76
C ARG A 360 2.07 -21.94 -9.77
N PHE A 361 2.53 -22.45 -8.64
CA PHE A 361 3.86 -23.06 -8.55
C PHE A 361 4.01 -24.28 -9.46
N ILE A 362 3.01 -25.14 -9.55
CA ILE A 362 2.98 -26.29 -10.48
C ILE A 362 3.15 -25.81 -11.92
N TRP A 363 2.50 -24.70 -12.30
CA TRP A 363 2.69 -24.10 -13.61
C TRP A 363 4.13 -23.61 -13.82
N LEU A 364 4.72 -22.89 -12.84
CA LEU A 364 6.12 -22.43 -12.89
C LEU A 364 7.10 -23.61 -13.02
N ALA A 365 6.86 -24.70 -12.27
CA ALA A 365 7.63 -25.93 -12.35
C ALA A 365 7.59 -26.54 -13.76
N GLY A 366 6.42 -26.53 -14.39
CA GLY A 366 6.26 -26.97 -15.78
C GLY A 366 7.05 -26.10 -16.77
N GLN A 367 7.07 -24.77 -16.60
CA GLN A 367 7.89 -23.87 -17.43
C GLN A 367 9.41 -24.15 -17.29
N LYS A 368 9.84 -24.63 -16.13
CA LYS A 368 11.23 -25.03 -15.86
C LYS A 368 11.54 -26.46 -16.26
N GLY A 369 10.56 -27.24 -16.75
CA GLY A 369 10.71 -28.66 -17.05
C GLY A 369 10.96 -29.54 -15.82
N MET A 370 10.61 -29.04 -14.62
CA MET A 370 10.65 -29.81 -13.38
C MET A 370 9.45 -30.74 -13.27
N ASP A 371 9.65 -31.99 -12.79
CA ASP A 371 8.55 -32.89 -12.51
C ASP A 371 7.67 -32.37 -11.36
N PRO A 372 6.39 -32.04 -11.60
CA PRO A 372 5.52 -31.48 -10.60
C PRO A 372 4.80 -32.54 -9.73
N ALA A 373 5.00 -33.82 -9.95
CA ALA A 373 4.18 -34.91 -9.38
C ALA A 373 4.02 -34.84 -7.84
N PHE A 374 5.09 -34.46 -7.13
CA PHE A 374 5.02 -34.25 -5.67
C PHE A 374 4.05 -33.11 -5.30
N TYR A 375 4.12 -31.99 -5.98
CA TYR A 375 3.28 -30.81 -5.72
C TYR A 375 1.83 -31.03 -6.14
N GLU A 376 1.59 -31.76 -7.23
CA GLU A 376 0.27 -32.18 -7.66
C GLU A 376 -0.39 -33.11 -6.62
N HIS A 377 0.35 -34.05 -6.08
CA HIS A 377 -0.14 -34.91 -5.01
C HIS A 377 -0.49 -34.14 -3.73
N MET A 378 0.35 -33.15 -3.34
CA MET A 378 0.06 -32.28 -2.22
C MET A 378 -1.18 -31.41 -2.46
N LEU A 379 -1.36 -30.90 -3.68
CA LEU A 379 -2.52 -30.15 -4.09
C LEU A 379 -3.80 -30.97 -3.92
N GLU A 380 -3.83 -32.20 -4.45
CA GLU A 380 -4.97 -33.13 -4.32
C GLU A 380 -5.37 -33.35 -2.86
N LYS A 381 -4.39 -33.58 -1.97
CA LYS A 381 -4.65 -33.74 -0.53
C LYS A 381 -5.26 -32.49 0.11
N MET A 382 -4.70 -31.33 -0.19
CA MET A 382 -5.16 -30.08 0.38
C MET A 382 -6.55 -29.70 -0.10
N GLU A 383 -6.85 -29.95 -1.37
CA GLU A 383 -8.20 -29.77 -1.93
C GLU A 383 -9.21 -30.75 -1.32
N ALA A 384 -8.83 -32.02 -1.15
CA ALA A 384 -9.67 -33.03 -0.51
C ALA A 384 -10.02 -32.58 0.93
N TYR A 385 -9.02 -32.10 1.69
CA TYR A 385 -9.26 -31.55 3.02
C TYR A 385 -10.22 -30.35 2.98
N ALA A 386 -10.04 -29.41 2.06
CA ALA A 386 -10.91 -28.25 1.92
C ALA A 386 -12.37 -28.67 1.63
N ARG A 387 -12.58 -29.64 0.73
CA ARG A 387 -13.91 -30.14 0.34
C ARG A 387 -14.60 -30.96 1.44
N THR A 388 -13.85 -31.68 2.25
CA THR A 388 -14.42 -32.63 3.24
C THR A 388 -14.48 -32.07 4.65
N SER A 389 -13.57 -31.19 5.03
CA SER A 389 -13.40 -30.72 6.40
C SER A 389 -13.70 -29.25 6.61
N LEU A 390 -13.61 -28.41 5.56
CA LEU A 390 -13.89 -26.99 5.65
C LEU A 390 -15.19 -26.56 4.99
N TRP A 391 -15.76 -27.40 4.11
CA TRP A 391 -17.03 -27.14 3.46
C TRP A 391 -18.22 -27.57 4.34
N ASP A 392 -19.13 -26.64 4.58
CA ASP A 392 -20.41 -26.88 5.27
C ASP A 392 -21.54 -26.87 4.23
N GLU A 393 -22.07 -28.05 3.93
CA GLU A 393 -23.13 -28.23 2.92
C GLU A 393 -24.47 -27.60 3.36
N GLU A 394 -24.77 -27.57 4.67
CA GLU A 394 -26.01 -26.99 5.18
C GLU A 394 -25.97 -25.45 5.07
N ARG A 395 -24.85 -24.85 5.39
CA ARG A 395 -24.65 -23.40 5.29
C ARG A 395 -24.32 -22.92 3.89
N GLY A 396 -23.74 -23.78 3.06
CA GLY A 396 -23.25 -23.43 1.73
C GLY A 396 -22.04 -22.50 1.76
N LEU A 397 -21.20 -22.63 2.80
CA LEU A 397 -20.01 -21.78 3.05
C LEU A 397 -18.84 -22.63 3.54
N PHE A 398 -17.62 -22.12 3.34
CA PHE A 398 -16.41 -22.66 3.96
C PHE A 398 -16.19 -22.06 5.35
N GLY A 399 -15.75 -22.88 6.29
CA GLY A 399 -15.44 -22.44 7.65
C GLY A 399 -14.69 -23.48 8.45
N SER A 400 -14.21 -23.06 9.62
CA SER A 400 -13.52 -23.89 10.58
C SER A 400 -14.11 -23.62 11.97
N CYS A 401 -14.30 -24.67 12.79
CA CYS A 401 -14.80 -24.57 14.17
C CYS A 401 -16.12 -23.78 14.30
N GLY A 402 -16.96 -23.78 13.27
CA GLY A 402 -18.25 -23.05 13.28
C GLY A 402 -18.15 -21.57 12.96
N GLU A 403 -16.99 -21.09 12.59
CA GLU A 403 -16.73 -19.71 12.16
C GLU A 403 -16.67 -19.61 10.63
N TYR A 404 -17.38 -18.61 10.09
CA TYR A 404 -17.49 -18.32 8.67
C TYR A 404 -17.23 -16.84 8.44
N ASN A 405 -16.24 -16.50 7.61
CA ASN A 405 -15.88 -15.13 7.31
C ASN A 405 -15.73 -14.92 5.80
N ILE A 406 -15.73 -13.65 5.40
CA ILE A 406 -15.67 -13.25 3.99
C ILE A 406 -14.35 -13.66 3.34
N ALA A 407 -13.22 -13.46 4.02
CA ALA A 407 -11.90 -13.78 3.50
C ALA A 407 -11.80 -15.26 3.12
N SER A 408 -12.32 -16.15 3.96
CA SER A 408 -12.35 -17.60 3.69
C SER A 408 -13.12 -17.93 2.41
N GLN A 409 -14.31 -17.32 2.19
CA GLN A 409 -15.09 -17.58 0.99
C GLN A 409 -14.37 -17.10 -0.27
N VAL A 410 -13.87 -15.84 -0.23
CA VAL A 410 -13.17 -15.24 -1.37
C VAL A 410 -11.96 -16.09 -1.77
N TRP A 411 -11.10 -16.43 -0.80
CA TRP A 411 -9.89 -17.21 -1.08
C TRP A 411 -10.20 -18.65 -1.55
N MET A 412 -11.21 -19.32 -1.00
CA MET A 412 -11.62 -20.65 -1.44
C MET A 412 -12.19 -20.64 -2.88
N VAL A 413 -12.88 -19.57 -3.26
CA VAL A 413 -13.33 -19.38 -4.65
C VAL A 413 -12.14 -19.10 -5.58
N LEU A 414 -11.19 -18.23 -5.18
CA LEU A 414 -9.97 -17.98 -5.94
C LEU A 414 -9.09 -19.23 -6.09
N ALA A 415 -9.11 -20.12 -5.10
CA ALA A 415 -8.39 -21.39 -5.13
C ALA A 415 -9.08 -22.49 -5.99
N ASP A 416 -10.20 -22.18 -6.66
CA ASP A 416 -10.92 -23.11 -7.53
C ASP A 416 -11.28 -24.46 -6.86
N ILE A 417 -11.70 -24.42 -5.58
CA ILE A 417 -12.05 -25.64 -4.84
C ILE A 417 -13.29 -26.32 -5.44
N PHE A 418 -14.21 -25.54 -5.97
CA PHE A 418 -15.40 -26.03 -6.66
C PHE A 418 -15.52 -25.41 -8.07
N PRO A 419 -16.28 -26.05 -8.98
CA PRO A 419 -16.58 -25.49 -10.30
C PRO A 419 -17.25 -24.11 -10.19
N GLN A 420 -17.12 -23.30 -11.23
CA GLN A 420 -17.59 -21.91 -11.31
C GLN A 420 -19.05 -21.71 -10.89
N GLU A 421 -19.94 -22.65 -11.22
CA GLU A 421 -21.36 -22.58 -10.85
C GLU A 421 -21.53 -22.61 -9.31
N LYS A 422 -20.86 -23.54 -8.62
CA LYS A 422 -20.90 -23.65 -7.15
C LYS A 422 -20.16 -22.46 -6.51
N SER A 423 -19.05 -22.01 -7.08
CA SER A 423 -18.33 -20.82 -6.65
C SER A 423 -19.21 -19.56 -6.70
N SER A 424 -20.01 -19.39 -7.76
CA SER A 424 -20.99 -18.31 -7.86
C SER A 424 -22.08 -18.38 -6.79
N GLN A 425 -22.55 -19.59 -6.45
CA GLN A 425 -23.51 -19.80 -5.37
C GLN A 425 -22.91 -19.45 -4.01
N ILE A 426 -21.63 -19.81 -3.75
CA ILE A 426 -20.91 -19.46 -2.53
C ILE A 426 -20.81 -17.94 -2.38
N MET A 427 -20.40 -17.23 -3.43
CA MET A 427 -20.29 -15.77 -3.40
C MET A 427 -21.65 -15.10 -3.15
N LYS A 428 -22.71 -15.59 -3.78
CA LYS A 428 -24.08 -15.11 -3.54
C LYS A 428 -24.48 -15.34 -2.08
N ARG A 429 -24.26 -16.56 -1.56
CA ARG A 429 -24.58 -16.91 -0.17
C ARG A 429 -23.79 -16.07 0.83
N MET A 430 -22.51 -15.82 0.56
CA MET A 430 -21.66 -14.95 1.35
C MET A 430 -22.26 -13.53 1.44
N ILE A 431 -22.67 -12.95 0.31
CA ILE A 431 -23.28 -11.62 0.27
C ILE A 431 -24.58 -11.59 1.09
N GLU A 432 -25.43 -12.61 0.96
CA GLU A 432 -26.71 -12.69 1.65
C GLU A 432 -26.58 -12.82 3.18
N THR A 433 -25.51 -13.49 3.66
CA THR A 433 -25.41 -13.91 5.06
C THR A 433 -24.34 -13.20 5.86
N LEU A 434 -23.26 -12.73 5.21
CA LEU A 434 -22.11 -12.11 5.87
C LEU A 434 -21.99 -10.60 5.60
N PHE A 435 -22.79 -10.05 4.68
CA PHE A 435 -22.87 -8.59 4.47
C PHE A 435 -24.06 -7.97 5.22
N PRO A 436 -24.03 -6.67 5.55
CA PRO A 436 -22.89 -5.77 5.37
C PRO A 436 -21.73 -6.14 6.29
N ILE A 437 -20.53 -5.91 5.81
CA ILE A 437 -19.31 -6.12 6.60
C ILE A 437 -19.40 -5.20 7.84
N ARG A 438 -19.59 -5.80 9.00
CA ARG A 438 -19.57 -5.10 10.27
C ARG A 438 -18.22 -5.41 10.92
N ASN A 439 -17.47 -4.37 11.30
CA ASN A 439 -16.18 -4.48 11.98
C ASN A 439 -15.01 -4.96 11.08
N ILE A 440 -14.81 -4.31 9.94
CA ILE A 440 -13.47 -4.20 9.38
C ILE A 440 -12.79 -3.09 10.20
N ALA A 441 -11.75 -3.47 10.92
CA ALA A 441 -10.99 -2.53 11.75
C ALA A 441 -10.20 -1.56 10.88
#